data_75e58fc0563fc9861f84834b6a46e4f1
#
_entry.id   75e58fc0563fc9861f84834b6a46e4f1
#
_cell.length_a   1.000
_cell.length_b   1.000
_cell.length_c   1.000
_cell.angle_alpha   90.00
_cell.angle_beta   90.00
_cell.angle_gamma   90.00
#
_symmetry.space_group_name_H-M   'P 1'
#
loop_
_entity.id
_entity.type
_entity.pdbx_description
1 polymer ?
#
loop_
_entity_poly.entity_id
_entity_poly.type
_entity_poly.pdbx_seq_one_letter_code
_entity_poly.pdbx_strand_id
1 'polypeptide(L)'
;NKVGGKDPSSVHIAFMNTHPFVVDLYWINHDGENQLFHTFPPGHSFNVNSHLGHRWIVKEQKTGAQIGAEIITTREKTHMEI
;
A
#
# COMPACT_ATOMS: atom_id res chain seq x y z
N ASN A 1 21.07 -13.89 -16.32
CA ASN A 1 20.95 -13.24 -16.09
C ASN A 1 20.45 -12.49 -15.75
N LYS A 2 20.03 -12.50 -15.65
CA LYS A 2 19.68 -11.65 -15.34
C LYS A 2 19.92 -10.89 -14.69
N VAL A 3 20.25 -11.07 -14.93
CA VAL A 3 20.74 -10.17 -14.36
C VAL A 3 20.27 -9.13 -13.51
N GLY A 4 20.40 -9.00 -12.46
CA GLY A 4 19.96 -7.93 -11.68
C GLY A 4 18.88 -7.07 -12.30
N GLY A 5 18.23 -7.61 -13.24
CA GLY A 5 17.20 -6.88 -13.96
C GLY A 5 16.02 -6.61 -13.07
N LYS A 6 15.37 -5.50 -13.32
CA LYS A 6 14.15 -5.19 -12.62
C LYS A 6 13.04 -6.08 -13.12
N ASP A 7 12.22 -6.57 -12.18
CA ASP A 7 10.98 -7.23 -12.52
C ASP A 7 10.10 -6.21 -13.25
N PRO A 8 9.67 -6.48 -14.49
CA PRO A 8 8.86 -5.51 -15.24
C PRO A 8 7.50 -5.23 -14.60
N SER A 9 7.03 -6.09 -13.69
CA SER A 9 5.80 -5.84 -12.96
C SER A 9 6.02 -5.03 -11.68
N SER A 10 7.26 -4.74 -11.33
CA SER A 10 7.59 -4.04 -10.09
C SER A 10 7.23 -2.56 -10.20
N VAL A 11 6.61 -2.03 -9.14
CA VAL A 11 6.19 -0.63 -9.07
C VAL A 11 6.52 -0.09 -7.70
N HIS A 12 7.18 1.06 -7.63
CA HIS A 12 7.41 1.76 -6.39
C HIS A 12 6.23 2.69 -6.11
N ILE A 13 5.65 2.58 -4.92
CA ILE A 13 4.56 3.45 -4.51
C ILE A 13 4.94 4.13 -3.20
N ALA A 14 4.80 5.45 -3.16
CA ALA A 14 4.94 6.22 -1.94
C ALA A 14 3.55 6.43 -1.35
N PHE A 15 3.29 5.82 -0.19
CA PHE A 15 2.05 6.04 0.55
C PHE A 15 2.28 7.09 1.63
N MET A 16 1.33 7.99 1.79
CA MET A 16 1.41 9.03 2.82
C MET A 16 0.09 9.11 3.57
N ASN A 17 0.19 9.08 4.91
CA ASN A 17 -0.99 9.25 5.76
C ASN A 17 -1.29 10.74 5.93
N THR A 18 -2.41 11.19 5.35
CA THR A 18 -2.85 12.58 5.46
C THR A 18 -3.89 12.79 6.54
N HIS A 19 -4.23 11.74 7.28
CA HIS A 19 -5.22 11.81 8.35
C HIS A 19 -4.57 12.19 9.67
N PRO A 20 -5.33 12.74 10.62
CA PRO A 20 -4.80 13.07 11.95
C PRO A 20 -4.77 11.89 12.92
N PHE A 21 -4.93 10.67 12.40
CA PHE A 21 -4.93 9.45 13.23
C PHE A 21 -4.07 8.38 12.56
N VAL A 22 -3.74 7.34 13.32
CA VAL A 22 -2.91 6.23 12.84
C VAL A 22 -3.71 5.36 11.88
N VAL A 23 -3.09 5.00 10.77
CA VAL A 23 -3.71 4.09 9.79
C VAL A 23 -2.81 2.88 9.56
N ASP A 24 -3.44 1.77 9.23
CA ASP A 24 -2.74 0.53 8.87
C ASP A 24 -2.97 0.24 7.39
N LEU A 25 -1.87 -0.09 6.71
CA LEU A 25 -1.90 -0.51 5.32
C LEU A 25 -1.85 -2.03 5.28
N TYR A 26 -2.82 -2.63 4.59
CA TYR A 26 -2.90 -4.08 4.43
C TYR A 26 -2.73 -4.46 2.97
N TRP A 27 -1.96 -5.51 2.74
CA TRP A 27 -1.85 -6.15 1.44
C TRP A 27 -2.85 -7.31 1.39
N ILE A 28 -3.59 -7.40 0.29
CA ILE A 28 -4.52 -8.51 0.10
C ILE A 28 -3.75 -9.63 -0.61
N ASN A 29 -3.54 -10.75 0.10
CA ASN A 29 -2.72 -11.83 -0.41
C ASN A 29 -3.49 -12.71 -1.40
N HIS A 30 -2.84 -13.78 -1.87
CA HIS A 30 -3.41 -14.66 -2.89
C HIS A 30 -4.66 -15.38 -2.41
N ASP A 31 -4.82 -15.57 -1.11
CA ASP A 31 -6.01 -16.21 -0.53
C ASP A 31 -7.12 -15.21 -0.26
N GLY A 32 -6.92 -13.94 -0.60
CA GLY A 32 -7.88 -12.88 -0.35
C GLY A 32 -7.85 -12.37 1.08
N GLU A 33 -6.84 -12.73 1.85
CA GLU A 33 -6.72 -12.31 3.24
C GLU A 33 -5.93 -11.01 3.35
N ASN A 34 -6.27 -10.22 4.34
CA ASN A 34 -5.57 -8.96 4.62
C ASN A 34 -4.38 -9.24 5.50
N GLN A 35 -3.19 -8.85 5.02
CA GLN A 35 -1.97 -8.95 5.81
C GLN A 35 -1.48 -7.56 6.13
N LEU A 36 -1.27 -7.28 7.42
CA LEU A 36 -0.75 -5.99 7.84
C LEU A 36 0.64 -5.80 7.24
N PHE A 37 0.82 -4.71 6.50
CA PHE A 37 2.08 -4.42 5.84
C PHE A 37 2.85 -3.31 6.55
N HIS A 38 2.16 -2.23 6.92
CA HIS A 38 2.82 -1.09 7.55
C HIS A 38 1.82 -0.25 8.33
N THR A 39 2.27 0.33 9.43
CA THR A 39 1.48 1.24 10.25
C THR A 39 2.02 2.64 10.08
N PHE A 40 1.15 3.58 9.75
CA PHE A 40 1.51 4.97 9.49
C PHE A 40 0.97 5.88 10.58
N PRO A 41 1.84 6.49 11.39
CA PRO A 41 1.40 7.63 12.22
C PRO A 41 0.96 8.80 11.35
N PRO A 42 0.24 9.77 11.92
CA PRO A 42 -0.18 10.95 11.14
C PRO A 42 1.00 11.64 10.48
N GLY A 43 0.86 11.97 9.21
CA GLY A 43 1.88 12.67 8.45
C GLY A 43 3.03 11.82 7.95
N HIS A 44 3.08 10.53 8.29
CA HIS A 44 4.15 9.65 7.85
C HIS A 44 3.95 9.18 6.43
N SER A 45 5.08 8.99 5.73
CA SER A 45 5.07 8.36 4.41
C SER A 45 6.02 7.17 4.41
N PHE A 46 5.80 6.26 3.47
CA PHE A 46 6.60 5.06 3.35
C PHE A 46 6.60 4.58 1.91
N ASN A 47 7.78 4.21 1.41
CA ASN A 47 7.93 3.71 0.04
C ASN A 47 7.77 2.21 0.05
N VAL A 48 6.91 1.72 -0.83
CA VAL A 48 6.59 0.31 -0.94
C VAL A 48 6.98 -0.19 -2.32
N ASN A 49 7.65 -1.34 -2.35
CA ASN A 49 7.85 -2.07 -3.59
C ASN A 49 6.65 -2.99 -3.79
N SER A 50 5.89 -2.72 -4.82
CA SER A 50 4.69 -3.51 -5.13
C SER A 50 4.84 -4.10 -6.52
N HIS A 51 3.79 -4.79 -6.96
CA HIS A 51 3.72 -5.35 -8.30
C HIS A 51 2.39 -4.99 -8.93
N LEU A 52 2.38 -4.92 -10.25
CA LEU A 52 1.15 -4.61 -10.99
C LEU A 52 0.04 -5.57 -10.56
N GLY A 53 -1.12 -5.02 -10.29
CA GLY A 53 -2.30 -5.78 -9.91
C GLY A 53 -2.41 -6.13 -8.43
N HIS A 54 -1.37 -5.89 -7.64
CA HIS A 54 -1.46 -6.10 -6.19
C HIS A 54 -2.47 -5.14 -5.60
N ARG A 55 -3.23 -5.64 -4.63
CA ARG A 55 -4.33 -4.89 -4.02
C ARG A 55 -4.01 -4.56 -2.58
N TRP A 56 -4.41 -3.37 -2.19
CA TRP A 56 -4.13 -2.83 -0.86
C TRP A 56 -5.40 -2.21 -0.29
N ILE A 57 -5.56 -2.30 1.03
CA ILE A 57 -6.61 -1.56 1.73
C ILE A 57 -6.00 -0.84 2.91
N VAL A 58 -6.63 0.26 3.30
CA VAL A 58 -6.20 1.09 4.42
C VAL A 58 -7.31 1.08 5.45
N LYS A 59 -6.95 0.92 6.71
CA LYS A 59 -7.92 0.96 7.81
C LYS A 59 -7.44 1.91 8.89
N GLU A 60 -8.37 2.57 9.54
CA GLU A 60 -8.05 3.29 10.77
C GLU A 60 -7.70 2.26 11.83
N GLN A 61 -6.52 2.40 12.44
CA GLN A 61 -6.03 1.39 13.37
C GLN A 61 -6.97 1.21 14.56
N LYS A 62 -7.46 2.31 15.12
CA LYS A 62 -8.22 2.28 16.36
C LYS A 62 -9.57 1.62 16.20
N THR A 63 -10.26 1.87 15.09
CA THR A 63 -11.62 1.38 14.87
C THR A 63 -11.69 0.20 13.93
N GLY A 64 -10.66 0.00 13.11
CA GLY A 64 -10.67 -1.01 12.05
C GLY A 64 -11.49 -0.61 10.84
N ALA A 65 -11.99 0.62 10.79
CA ALA A 65 -12.81 1.08 9.67
C ALA A 65 -11.95 1.27 8.43
N GLN A 66 -12.41 0.75 7.29
CA GLN A 66 -11.71 0.91 6.04
C GLN A 66 -11.83 2.36 5.55
N ILE A 67 -10.70 2.89 5.10
CA ILE A 67 -10.63 4.26 4.59
C ILE A 67 -10.51 4.19 3.08
N GLY A 68 -11.54 4.68 2.39
CA GLY A 68 -11.55 4.73 0.95
C GLY A 68 -11.73 3.37 0.31
N ALA A 69 -11.55 3.33 -0.99
CA ALA A 69 -11.69 2.11 -1.78
C ALA A 69 -10.39 1.31 -1.79
N GLU A 70 -10.50 0.06 -2.20
CA GLU A 70 -9.35 -0.80 -2.44
C GLU A 70 -8.42 -0.14 -3.46
N ILE A 71 -7.12 -0.20 -3.19
CA ILE A 71 -6.10 0.40 -4.07
C ILE A 71 -5.49 -0.71 -4.91
N ILE A 72 -5.48 -0.52 -6.22
CA ILE A 72 -4.87 -1.47 -7.14
C ILE A 72 -3.59 -0.85 -7.68
N THR A 73 -2.49 -1.60 -7.61
CA THR A 73 -1.19 -1.13 -8.06
C THR A 73 -1.18 -0.99 -9.58
N THR A 74 -0.87 0.22 -10.05
CA THR A 74 -0.72 0.54 -11.47
C THR A 74 0.58 1.30 -11.68
N ARG A 75 1.05 1.38 -12.92
CA ARG A 75 2.30 2.10 -13.21
C ARG A 75 2.15 3.61 -13.04
N GLU A 76 0.95 4.13 -13.25
CA GLU A 76 0.73 5.57 -13.18
C GLU A 76 0.66 6.09 -11.76
N LYS A 77 0.23 5.25 -10.82
CA LYS A 77 0.02 5.69 -9.44
C LYS A 77 1.22 5.33 -8.59
N THR A 78 2.20 6.21 -8.57
CA THR A 78 3.43 6.02 -7.81
C THR A 78 3.43 6.81 -6.51
N HIS A 79 2.39 7.58 -6.26
CA HIS A 79 2.27 8.42 -5.07
C HIS A 79 0.81 8.44 -4.64
N MET A 80 0.54 7.95 -3.41
CA MET A 80 -0.83 7.82 -2.92
C MET A 80 -0.97 8.52 -1.58
N GLU A 81 -1.89 9.47 -1.50
CA GLU A 81 -2.32 10.04 -0.23
C GLU A 81 -3.48 9.21 0.27
N ILE A 82 -3.28 8.68 1.46
CA ILE A 82 -4.28 7.81 2.06
C ILE A 82 -5.40 8.63 2.69
#